data_05dab443b33e1b628bb35e55060234dd
#
_entry.id   05dab443b33e1b628bb35e55060234dd
#
_cell.length_a   1.000
_cell.length_b   1.000
_cell.length_c   1.000
_cell.angle_alpha   90.00
_cell.angle_beta   90.00
_cell.angle_gamma   90.00
#
_symmetry.space_group_name_H-M   'P 1'
#
loop_
_entity.id
_entity.type
_entity.pdbx_description
1 polymer ?
#
loop_
_entity_poly.entity_id
_entity_poly.type
_entity_poly.pdbx_seq_one_letter_code
_entity_poly.pdbx_strand_id
1 'polypeptide(L)'
;MTVEQICQIGKVKISDENIAIINQYKDYIIPWLSSDEFKTNYAKKEFPPLINPAKLDYEGSNPAHAWVLNLPLPAFYDFLVFGSHAVGLHGAMIGFFALCGVTRKVMALRGGAAANLTAANLANASSQDNYERMFKEIISLNKLKQSGRIKHFYLQLSDLVLDDDTKKLYSLIDASSALHIVRDPISVLKGVAALPHRAELLKVEEDFVPFGMFLHQDPFAHFSKHIFYMNHGLTMNTDKQSGVGKGKEMDFLPDINSAEWWLLNYEQTFHDGIMYQLLAPSLKNIKLKQTTDFIGEKCFESMCELADHFGFERPKQSDRWLFEKRVSDLKHLTPMILYAHENSPLYTEQNSKAPEINKELVENSIKITLTTRFDGTLYILPELDISSLFELADPVFAVLIESQADALKLLKSPELLTKIKIYIKDLSHALLKQAKIENTKKLKENDVLAWFEKYPKMRQVMSFIMKQHLLLLRTHKPEIIEGYKYYQEFLKLSKDDEPLDLSSGLNGKSISVTNF
;
A
#
# COMPACT_ATOMS: atom_id res chain seq x y z
N MET A 1 -26.52 36.08 -1.19
CA MET A 1 -25.73 35.18 -2.05
C MET A 1 -26.61 34.05 -2.52
N THR A 2 -26.67 33.78 -3.83
CA THR A 2 -27.45 32.66 -4.39
C THR A 2 -26.67 31.34 -4.26
N VAL A 3 -27.37 30.20 -4.47
CA VAL A 3 -26.72 28.87 -4.44
C VAL A 3 -25.69 28.75 -5.56
N GLU A 4 -26.00 29.29 -6.75
CA GLU A 4 -25.09 29.28 -7.90
C GLU A 4 -23.80 30.07 -7.61
N GLN A 5 -23.89 31.21 -6.92
CA GLN A 5 -22.73 31.99 -6.50
C GLN A 5 -21.87 31.19 -5.49
N ILE A 6 -22.51 30.47 -4.57
CA ILE A 6 -21.78 29.60 -3.61
C ILE A 6 -21.07 28.45 -4.36
N CYS A 7 -21.78 27.79 -5.29
CA CYS A 7 -21.19 26.74 -6.11
C CYS A 7 -20.00 27.26 -6.95
N GLN A 8 -20.11 28.46 -7.48
CA GLN A 8 -19.00 29.09 -8.23
C GLN A 8 -17.79 29.38 -7.36
N ILE A 9 -18.01 29.92 -6.14
CA ILE A 9 -16.89 30.16 -5.18
C ILE A 9 -16.20 28.84 -4.80
N GLY A 10 -16.99 27.80 -4.48
CA GLY A 10 -16.47 26.50 -4.05
C GLY A 10 -16.04 25.59 -5.20
N LYS A 11 -16.22 25.98 -6.45
CA LYS A 11 -16.07 25.09 -7.64
C LYS A 11 -16.84 23.76 -7.46
N VAL A 12 -18.05 23.85 -6.90
CA VAL A 12 -18.92 22.69 -6.69
C VAL A 12 -19.67 22.39 -7.98
N LYS A 13 -19.67 21.14 -8.43
CA LYS A 13 -20.49 20.70 -9.59
C LYS A 13 -21.97 20.92 -9.28
N ILE A 14 -22.70 21.54 -10.22
CA ILE A 14 -24.12 21.78 -10.08
C ILE A 14 -24.88 20.48 -10.35
N SER A 15 -25.51 19.94 -9.33
CA SER A 15 -26.46 18.81 -9.38
C SER A 15 -27.52 19.02 -8.31
N ASP A 16 -28.66 18.36 -8.43
CA ASP A 16 -29.76 18.46 -7.45
C ASP A 16 -29.28 18.07 -6.04
N GLU A 17 -28.44 17.04 -5.95
CA GLU A 17 -27.87 16.57 -4.67
C GLU A 17 -26.96 17.63 -4.05
N ASN A 18 -26.02 18.18 -4.81
CA ASN A 18 -25.10 19.19 -4.30
C ASN A 18 -25.83 20.49 -3.93
N ILE A 19 -26.84 20.89 -4.72
CA ILE A 19 -27.72 22.03 -4.42
C ILE A 19 -28.48 21.81 -3.11
N ALA A 20 -29.00 20.60 -2.87
CA ALA A 20 -29.68 20.26 -1.62
C ALA A 20 -28.73 20.40 -0.42
N ILE A 21 -27.49 19.90 -0.53
CA ILE A 21 -26.47 20.02 0.51
C ILE A 21 -26.12 21.50 0.76
N ILE A 22 -25.85 22.29 -0.28
CA ILE A 22 -25.55 23.72 -0.13
C ILE A 22 -26.71 24.45 0.55
N ASN A 23 -27.97 24.17 0.19
CA ASN A 23 -29.14 24.77 0.83
C ASN A 23 -29.23 24.38 2.32
N GLN A 24 -28.96 23.12 2.65
CA GLN A 24 -28.95 22.65 4.05
C GLN A 24 -27.97 23.43 4.92
N TYR A 25 -26.81 23.79 4.38
CA TYR A 25 -25.76 24.49 5.12
C TYR A 25 -25.71 26.00 4.88
N LYS A 26 -26.68 26.58 4.14
CA LYS A 26 -26.66 27.97 3.70
C LYS A 26 -26.47 28.98 4.82
N ASP A 27 -27.10 28.74 5.98
CA ASP A 27 -27.04 29.63 7.15
C ASP A 27 -25.63 29.65 7.81
N TYR A 28 -24.82 28.64 7.56
CA TYR A 28 -23.41 28.60 7.97
C TYR A 28 -22.47 29.14 6.89
N ILE A 29 -22.80 28.89 5.61
CA ILE A 29 -21.97 29.26 4.46
C ILE A 29 -21.90 30.79 4.31
N ILE A 30 -23.05 31.47 4.29
CA ILE A 30 -23.10 32.91 3.97
C ILE A 30 -22.32 33.75 4.98
N PRO A 31 -22.50 33.59 6.31
CA PRO A 31 -21.69 34.30 7.28
C PRO A 31 -20.20 34.00 7.17
N TRP A 32 -19.85 32.72 6.91
CA TRP A 32 -18.46 32.29 6.77
C TRP A 32 -17.78 32.96 5.57
N LEU A 33 -18.37 32.87 4.37
CA LEU A 33 -17.82 33.46 3.15
C LEU A 33 -17.70 35.00 3.25
N SER A 34 -18.50 35.64 4.11
CA SER A 34 -18.47 37.07 4.33
C SER A 34 -17.44 37.48 5.39
N SER A 35 -16.90 36.55 6.18
CA SER A 35 -16.00 36.82 7.27
C SER A 35 -14.61 37.29 6.81
N ASP A 36 -13.93 38.05 7.65
CA ASP A 36 -12.55 38.49 7.38
C ASP A 36 -11.57 37.34 7.45
N GLU A 37 -11.84 36.33 8.30
CA GLU A 37 -11.05 35.10 8.39
C GLU A 37 -11.06 34.35 7.05
N PHE A 38 -12.23 34.17 6.45
CA PHE A 38 -12.34 33.53 5.13
C PHE A 38 -11.58 34.35 4.07
N LYS A 39 -11.82 35.65 3.99
CA LYS A 39 -11.19 36.52 2.99
C LYS A 39 -9.67 36.50 3.06
N THR A 40 -9.13 36.46 4.30
CA THR A 40 -7.69 36.48 4.54
C THR A 40 -7.02 35.13 4.26
N ASN A 41 -7.62 34.03 4.72
CA ASN A 41 -6.94 32.74 4.81
C ASN A 41 -7.38 31.71 3.75
N TYR A 42 -8.59 31.89 3.16
CA TYR A 42 -9.19 30.85 2.34
C TYR A 42 -9.67 31.31 0.95
N ALA A 43 -10.01 32.57 0.77
CA ALA A 43 -10.61 33.06 -0.50
C ALA A 43 -9.73 32.85 -1.75
N LYS A 44 -8.40 32.72 -1.57
CA LYS A 44 -7.44 32.49 -2.65
C LYS A 44 -7.17 31.01 -2.91
N LYS A 45 -7.69 30.09 -2.06
CA LYS A 45 -7.54 28.66 -2.29
C LYS A 45 -8.34 28.24 -3.52
N GLU A 46 -7.85 27.27 -4.25
CA GLU A 46 -8.54 26.77 -5.45
C GLU A 46 -9.90 26.12 -5.11
N PHE A 47 -9.96 25.39 -3.98
CA PHE A 47 -11.16 24.78 -3.41
C PHE A 47 -11.32 25.28 -1.97
N PRO A 48 -11.86 26.51 -1.77
CA PRO A 48 -12.01 27.07 -0.43
C PRO A 48 -13.10 26.32 0.34
N PRO A 49 -12.93 26.09 1.66
CA PRO A 49 -13.97 25.49 2.48
C PRO A 49 -15.18 26.40 2.55
N LEU A 50 -16.36 25.86 2.30
CA LEU A 50 -17.61 26.63 2.27
C LEU A 50 -18.21 26.87 3.66
N ILE A 51 -17.73 26.21 4.70
CA ILE A 51 -18.01 26.51 6.12
C ILE A 51 -16.70 26.57 6.88
N ASN A 52 -16.73 27.14 8.09
CA ASN A 52 -15.51 27.28 8.91
C ASN A 52 -14.98 25.91 9.37
N PRO A 53 -13.83 25.41 8.87
CA PRO A 53 -13.32 24.11 9.23
C PRO A 53 -12.88 24.01 10.70
N ALA A 54 -12.54 25.13 11.35
CA ALA A 54 -12.15 25.16 12.75
C ALA A 54 -13.33 24.94 13.73
N LYS A 55 -14.56 25.08 13.25
CA LYS A 55 -15.78 24.90 14.05
C LYS A 55 -16.52 23.60 13.71
N LEU A 56 -15.91 22.75 12.90
CA LEU A 56 -16.52 21.51 12.44
C LEU A 56 -16.41 20.40 13.50
N ASP A 57 -17.53 19.78 13.82
CA ASP A 57 -17.54 18.47 14.47
C ASP A 57 -17.32 17.39 13.41
N TYR A 58 -16.06 16.96 13.25
CA TYR A 58 -15.71 15.93 12.29
C TYR A 58 -16.36 14.57 12.60
N GLU A 59 -16.57 14.23 13.88
CA GLU A 59 -17.14 12.93 14.27
C GLU A 59 -18.63 12.80 13.93
N GLY A 60 -19.36 13.91 14.00
CA GLY A 60 -20.78 14.00 13.62
C GLY A 60 -21.01 14.33 12.15
N SER A 61 -19.96 14.62 11.37
CA SER A 61 -20.08 15.08 10.00
C SER A 61 -20.31 13.95 9.00
N ASN A 62 -21.17 14.19 8.00
CA ASN A 62 -21.33 13.30 6.85
C ASN A 62 -20.17 13.53 5.85
N PRO A 63 -19.36 12.51 5.52
CA PRO A 63 -18.23 12.65 4.61
C PRO A 63 -18.60 13.13 3.19
N ALA A 64 -19.76 12.73 2.66
CA ALA A 64 -20.23 13.20 1.36
C ALA A 64 -20.55 14.72 1.39
N HIS A 65 -21.17 15.20 2.48
CA HIS A 65 -21.39 16.62 2.69
C HIS A 65 -20.07 17.37 2.86
N ALA A 66 -19.12 16.79 3.60
CA ALA A 66 -17.79 17.36 3.79
C ALA A 66 -17.06 17.54 2.45
N TRP A 67 -17.17 16.56 1.55
CA TRP A 67 -16.65 16.66 0.18
C TRP A 67 -17.27 17.84 -0.59
N VAL A 68 -18.60 17.93 -0.62
CA VAL A 68 -19.30 19.02 -1.34
C VAL A 68 -18.91 20.39 -0.78
N LEU A 69 -18.76 20.51 0.54
CA LEU A 69 -18.39 21.74 1.24
C LEU A 69 -16.88 22.05 1.22
N ASN A 70 -16.06 21.28 0.49
CA ASN A 70 -14.60 21.43 0.39
C ASN A 70 -13.91 21.42 1.75
N LEU A 71 -14.38 20.60 2.68
CA LEU A 71 -13.75 20.53 3.99
C LEU A 71 -12.46 19.73 3.90
N PRO A 72 -11.39 20.16 4.57
CA PRO A 72 -10.17 19.37 4.63
C PRO A 72 -10.43 18.01 5.28
N LEU A 73 -9.67 16.99 4.91
CA LEU A 73 -9.65 15.73 5.66
C LEU A 73 -9.26 16.03 7.12
N PRO A 74 -9.86 15.29 8.10
CA PRO A 74 -9.48 15.46 9.51
C PRO A 74 -7.98 15.21 9.70
N ALA A 75 -7.22 16.21 10.16
CA ALA A 75 -5.77 16.12 10.35
C ALA A 75 -5.39 15.42 11.67
N PHE A 76 -5.97 14.26 11.96
CA PHE A 76 -5.69 13.49 13.19
C PHE A 76 -4.53 12.50 13.04
N TYR A 77 -4.06 12.27 11.82
CA TYR A 77 -2.85 11.50 11.53
C TYR A 77 -1.59 12.32 11.88
N ASP A 78 -0.53 11.63 12.28
CA ASP A 78 0.68 12.28 12.78
C ASP A 78 1.53 12.84 11.61
N PHE A 79 1.54 12.16 10.45
CA PHE A 79 2.25 12.60 9.26
C PHE A 79 1.70 11.91 7.99
N LEU A 80 2.08 12.47 6.85
CA LEU A 80 1.81 11.91 5.52
C LEU A 80 3.04 11.12 5.03
N VAL A 81 2.83 10.00 4.35
CA VAL A 81 3.89 9.27 3.64
C VAL A 81 3.50 9.11 2.18
N PHE A 82 4.40 9.45 1.27
CA PHE A 82 4.18 9.24 -0.15
C PHE A 82 5.45 8.81 -0.90
N GLY A 83 5.28 8.27 -2.08
CA GLY A 83 6.34 7.80 -2.97
C GLY A 83 5.80 6.83 -4.01
N SER A 84 6.57 6.60 -5.04
CA SER A 84 6.26 5.71 -6.16
C SER A 84 6.07 4.25 -5.73
N HIS A 85 5.49 3.44 -6.61
CA HIS A 85 5.50 2.00 -6.41
C HIS A 85 6.94 1.47 -6.26
N ALA A 86 7.08 0.33 -5.60
CA ALA A 86 8.37 -0.35 -5.36
C ALA A 86 9.44 0.44 -4.58
N VAL A 87 9.12 1.58 -3.96
CA VAL A 87 10.02 2.26 -3.02
C VAL A 87 10.02 1.67 -1.60
N GLY A 88 9.18 0.67 -1.34
CA GLY A 88 9.13 -0.03 -0.05
C GLY A 88 7.97 0.36 0.87
N LEU A 89 7.09 1.29 0.47
CA LEU A 89 5.95 1.78 1.28
C LEU A 89 5.01 0.67 1.76
N HIS A 90 4.72 -0.30 0.89
CA HIS A 90 3.82 -1.42 1.20
C HIS A 90 4.53 -2.63 1.83
N GLY A 91 5.84 -2.57 1.98
CA GLY A 91 6.66 -3.67 2.47
C GLY A 91 7.23 -3.40 3.85
N ALA A 92 8.51 -3.11 3.84
CA ALA A 92 9.31 -2.95 5.05
C ALA A 92 8.82 -1.79 5.92
N MET A 93 8.43 -0.64 5.31
CA MET A 93 8.06 0.55 6.08
C MET A 93 6.89 0.33 7.02
N ILE A 94 5.86 -0.43 6.61
CA ILE A 94 4.71 -0.73 7.50
C ILE A 94 5.20 -1.42 8.77
N GLY A 95 6.09 -2.40 8.62
CA GLY A 95 6.65 -3.15 9.75
C GLY A 95 7.58 -2.30 10.60
N PHE A 96 8.44 -1.49 10.01
CA PHE A 96 9.34 -0.60 10.74
C PHE A 96 8.55 0.44 11.55
N PHE A 97 7.50 1.01 10.98
CA PHE A 97 6.61 1.90 11.71
C PHE A 97 5.88 1.18 12.85
N ALA A 98 5.41 -0.06 12.64
CA ALA A 98 4.74 -0.83 13.68
C ALA A 98 5.67 -1.09 14.89
N LEU A 99 6.95 -1.41 14.64
CA LEU A 99 7.98 -1.55 15.68
C LEU A 99 8.25 -0.25 16.47
N CYS A 100 7.89 0.90 15.90
CA CYS A 100 8.01 2.23 16.52
C CYS A 100 6.66 2.77 17.04
N GLY A 101 5.67 1.91 17.27
CA GLY A 101 4.37 2.31 17.80
C GLY A 101 3.40 2.95 16.80
N VAL A 102 3.80 3.09 15.53
CA VAL A 102 2.92 3.58 14.45
C VAL A 102 2.25 2.39 13.78
N THR A 103 1.17 1.90 14.39
CA THR A 103 0.60 0.58 14.10
C THR A 103 -0.52 0.58 13.05
N ARG A 104 -1.00 1.73 12.63
CA ARG A 104 -2.09 1.89 11.67
C ARG A 104 -1.78 2.95 10.63
N LYS A 105 -2.41 2.80 9.47
CA LYS A 105 -2.36 3.75 8.36
C LYS A 105 -3.72 3.88 7.69
N VAL A 106 -3.97 5.04 7.11
CA VAL A 106 -5.04 5.30 6.15
C VAL A 106 -4.40 5.37 4.76
N MET A 107 -5.02 4.83 3.74
CA MET A 107 -4.47 4.83 2.39
C MET A 107 -5.44 5.47 1.39
N ALA A 108 -4.94 6.32 0.50
CA ALA A 108 -5.62 6.55 -0.78
C ALA A 108 -5.34 5.35 -1.69
N LEU A 109 -6.40 4.75 -2.23
CA LEU A 109 -6.31 3.55 -3.06
C LEU A 109 -6.82 3.81 -4.46
N ARG A 110 -6.05 3.38 -5.47
CA ARG A 110 -6.56 3.12 -6.81
C ARG A 110 -6.69 1.61 -6.96
N GLY A 111 -7.86 1.15 -7.36
CA GLY A 111 -8.24 -0.20 -7.70
C GLY A 111 -7.33 -1.37 -7.35
N GLY A 112 -7.81 -2.31 -6.56
CA GLY A 112 -7.21 -3.66 -6.46
C GLY A 112 -6.33 -3.96 -5.25
N ALA A 113 -5.96 -2.99 -4.42
CA ALA A 113 -4.99 -3.22 -3.33
C ALA A 113 -5.61 -3.52 -1.94
N ALA A 114 -6.93 -3.46 -1.78
CA ALA A 114 -7.56 -3.76 -0.49
C ALA A 114 -8.04 -5.20 -0.43
N ALA A 115 -7.43 -5.98 0.43
CA ALA A 115 -7.69 -7.41 0.61
C ALA A 115 -9.13 -7.79 1.04
N ASN A 116 -9.98 -6.81 1.37
CA ASN A 116 -11.31 -7.05 1.94
C ASN A 116 -12.47 -6.38 1.18
N LEU A 117 -12.21 -5.77 0.01
CA LEU A 117 -13.26 -5.23 -0.85
C LEU A 117 -13.22 -5.99 -2.17
N THR A 118 -14.37 -6.37 -2.71
CA THR A 118 -14.45 -7.06 -3.99
C THR A 118 -13.70 -6.24 -5.04
N ALA A 119 -12.77 -6.84 -5.75
CA ALA A 119 -11.87 -6.19 -6.72
C ALA A 119 -12.60 -5.31 -7.76
N ALA A 120 -13.88 -5.61 -8.01
CA ALA A 120 -14.73 -4.86 -8.91
C ALA A 120 -15.10 -3.43 -8.42
N ASN A 121 -15.20 -3.23 -7.09
CA ASN A 121 -15.63 -1.93 -6.53
C ASN A 121 -14.47 -0.94 -6.33
N LEU A 122 -13.22 -1.43 -6.35
CA LEU A 122 -12.04 -0.60 -6.13
C LEU A 122 -11.40 -0.12 -7.43
N ALA A 123 -11.58 -0.85 -8.52
CA ALA A 123 -10.99 -0.53 -9.81
C ALA A 123 -11.43 0.83 -10.38
N ASN A 124 -12.52 1.40 -9.86
CA ASN A 124 -13.14 2.63 -10.36
C ASN A 124 -13.44 3.64 -9.24
N ALA A 125 -12.79 3.54 -8.07
CA ALA A 125 -13.02 4.49 -6.99
C ALA A 125 -12.63 5.92 -7.41
N SER A 126 -13.59 6.84 -7.40
CA SER A 126 -13.39 8.25 -7.70
C SER A 126 -12.60 8.98 -6.59
N SER A 127 -12.17 10.20 -6.88
CA SER A 127 -11.60 11.10 -5.86
C SER A 127 -12.54 11.31 -4.68
N GLN A 128 -13.85 11.43 -4.92
CA GLN A 128 -14.85 11.53 -3.87
C GLN A 128 -14.92 10.26 -3.01
N ASP A 129 -14.99 9.06 -3.63
CA ASP A 129 -15.04 7.79 -2.88
C ASP A 129 -13.81 7.63 -1.99
N ASN A 130 -12.62 8.00 -2.50
CA ASN A 130 -11.38 7.99 -1.72
C ASN A 130 -11.43 8.98 -0.55
N TYR A 131 -11.91 10.20 -0.77
CA TYR A 131 -12.06 11.19 0.29
C TYR A 131 -12.99 10.69 1.39
N GLU A 132 -14.19 10.19 1.03
CA GLU A 132 -15.19 9.72 2.00
C GLU A 132 -14.67 8.53 2.82
N ARG A 133 -13.97 7.60 2.17
CA ARG A 133 -13.38 6.46 2.85
C ARG A 133 -12.27 6.87 3.80
N MET A 134 -11.31 7.69 3.34
CA MET A 134 -10.23 8.21 4.19
C MET A 134 -10.79 8.99 5.38
N PHE A 135 -11.82 9.81 5.16
CA PHE A 135 -12.48 10.56 6.23
C PHE A 135 -13.01 9.63 7.32
N LYS A 136 -13.76 8.57 6.95
CA LYS A 136 -14.31 7.58 7.88
C LYS A 136 -13.20 6.82 8.63
N GLU A 137 -12.16 6.40 7.90
CA GLU A 137 -11.02 5.68 8.49
C GLU A 137 -10.24 6.55 9.48
N ILE A 138 -9.96 7.82 9.16
CA ILE A 138 -9.28 8.76 10.05
C ILE A 138 -10.07 8.95 11.34
N ILE A 139 -11.40 9.15 11.27
CA ILE A 139 -12.25 9.27 12.46
C ILE A 139 -12.20 7.99 13.30
N SER A 140 -12.31 6.83 12.65
CA SER A 140 -12.25 5.54 13.36
C SER A 140 -10.92 5.35 14.08
N LEU A 141 -9.78 5.65 13.42
CA LEU A 141 -8.46 5.54 14.02
C LEU A 141 -8.23 6.59 15.13
N ASN A 142 -8.78 7.80 14.99
CA ASN A 142 -8.73 8.80 16.05
C ASN A 142 -9.45 8.33 17.33
N LYS A 143 -10.60 7.66 17.21
CA LYS A 143 -11.28 7.04 18.37
C LYS A 143 -10.42 5.96 19.03
N LEU A 144 -9.70 5.15 18.26
CA LEU A 144 -8.74 4.20 18.82
C LEU A 144 -7.55 4.89 19.49
N LYS A 145 -7.08 6.01 18.94
CA LYS A 145 -6.01 6.84 19.55
C LYS A 145 -6.48 7.47 20.85
N GLN A 146 -7.68 8.05 20.89
CA GLN A 146 -8.28 8.64 22.10
C GLN A 146 -8.51 7.60 23.21
N SER A 147 -8.88 6.35 22.85
CA SER A 147 -9.03 5.24 23.81
C SER A 147 -7.70 4.63 24.27
N GLY A 148 -6.56 5.09 23.76
CA GLY A 148 -5.23 4.57 24.08
C GLY A 148 -4.89 3.23 23.45
N ARG A 149 -5.75 2.69 22.55
CA ARG A 149 -5.50 1.43 21.86
C ARG A 149 -4.40 1.54 20.80
N ILE A 150 -4.24 2.70 20.19
CA ILE A 150 -3.12 3.02 19.30
C ILE A 150 -2.54 4.36 19.72
N LYS A 151 -1.24 4.58 19.48
CA LYS A 151 -0.58 5.85 19.80
C LYS A 151 -0.47 6.74 18.58
N HIS A 152 -0.08 6.16 17.45
CA HIS A 152 0.21 6.86 16.22
C HIS A 152 -0.40 6.15 15.02
N PHE A 153 -0.80 6.94 14.02
CA PHE A 153 -1.16 6.46 12.69
C PHE A 153 -0.83 7.52 11.63
N TYR A 154 -0.66 7.11 10.39
CA TYR A 154 -0.26 7.98 9.29
C TYR A 154 -1.18 7.85 8.08
N LEU A 155 -1.16 8.86 7.22
CA LEU A 155 -1.81 8.82 5.91
C LEU A 155 -0.78 8.41 4.85
N GLN A 156 -1.08 7.40 4.04
CA GLN A 156 -0.23 6.93 2.96
C GLN A 156 -0.85 7.21 1.60
N LEU A 157 -0.10 7.89 0.75
CA LEU A 157 -0.44 8.12 -0.66
C LEU A 157 0.54 7.30 -1.52
N SER A 158 0.12 6.12 -1.94
CA SER A 158 0.94 5.22 -2.76
C SER A 158 0.44 5.10 -4.20
N ASP A 159 -0.80 5.51 -4.43
CA ASP A 159 -1.45 5.50 -5.72
C ASP A 159 -1.95 6.90 -6.05
N LEU A 160 -1.77 7.32 -7.29
CA LEU A 160 -2.33 8.56 -7.78
C LEU A 160 -3.74 8.30 -8.34
N VAL A 161 -4.74 8.91 -7.74
CA VAL A 161 -6.11 8.92 -8.28
C VAL A 161 -6.19 10.03 -9.32
N LEU A 162 -6.52 9.67 -10.55
CA LEU A 162 -6.65 10.61 -11.67
C LEU A 162 -8.08 10.58 -12.20
N ASP A 163 -8.81 11.65 -11.90
CA ASP A 163 -10.12 11.98 -12.45
C ASP A 163 -10.30 13.52 -12.50
N ASP A 164 -11.48 14.00 -12.84
CA ASP A 164 -11.76 15.44 -12.91
C ASP A 164 -11.63 16.14 -11.54
N ASP A 165 -11.74 15.41 -10.46
CA ASP A 165 -11.71 15.93 -9.09
C ASP A 165 -10.36 15.70 -8.37
N THR A 166 -9.34 15.19 -9.08
CA THR A 166 -7.99 14.92 -8.54
C THR A 166 -7.42 16.12 -7.77
N LYS A 167 -7.41 17.29 -8.38
CA LYS A 167 -6.88 18.51 -7.75
C LYS A 167 -7.62 18.85 -6.45
N LYS A 168 -8.94 18.67 -6.46
CA LYS A 168 -9.77 18.88 -5.26
C LYS A 168 -9.35 17.91 -4.15
N LEU A 169 -9.29 16.61 -4.44
CA LEU A 169 -8.91 15.59 -3.45
C LEU A 169 -7.59 15.95 -2.75
N TYR A 170 -6.53 16.19 -3.52
CA TYR A 170 -5.22 16.44 -2.95
C TYR A 170 -5.12 17.81 -2.26
N SER A 171 -5.91 18.81 -2.68
CA SER A 171 -5.98 20.12 -1.99
C SER A 171 -6.64 20.05 -0.61
N LEU A 172 -7.45 19.02 -0.35
CA LEU A 172 -8.13 18.79 0.93
C LEU A 172 -7.30 17.92 1.90
N ILE A 173 -6.10 17.46 1.50
CA ILE A 173 -5.18 16.71 2.35
C ILE A 173 -4.21 17.67 3.05
N ASP A 174 -4.09 17.55 4.37
CA ASP A 174 -3.03 18.25 5.09
C ASP A 174 -1.70 17.50 4.95
N ALA A 175 -0.78 18.06 4.18
CA ALA A 175 0.57 17.55 4.00
C ALA A 175 1.63 18.41 4.71
N SER A 176 1.24 19.13 5.77
CA SER A 176 2.15 20.03 6.50
C SER A 176 3.36 19.30 7.11
N SER A 177 3.26 18.01 7.38
CA SER A 177 4.35 17.14 7.83
C SER A 177 4.36 15.87 6.97
N ALA A 178 5.40 15.66 6.16
CA ALA A 178 5.42 14.60 5.16
C ALA A 178 6.77 13.89 5.05
N LEU A 179 6.72 12.56 4.88
CA LEU A 179 7.83 11.73 4.48
C LEU A 179 7.69 11.37 2.99
N HIS A 180 8.68 11.74 2.20
CA HIS A 180 8.79 11.30 0.82
C HIS A 180 9.90 10.26 0.69
N ILE A 181 9.54 9.05 0.23
CA ILE A 181 10.52 7.98 -0.01
C ILE A 181 10.77 7.86 -1.50
N VAL A 182 12.04 7.97 -1.87
CA VAL A 182 12.50 7.95 -3.26
C VAL A 182 13.44 6.77 -3.53
N ARG A 183 13.55 6.39 -4.79
CA ARG A 183 14.41 5.29 -5.24
C ARG A 183 14.91 5.54 -6.64
N ASP A 184 16.10 4.96 -6.97
CA ASP A 184 16.61 4.89 -8.35
C ASP A 184 15.52 4.39 -9.30
N PRO A 185 15.13 5.15 -10.35
CA PRO A 185 14.02 4.81 -11.23
C PRO A 185 14.17 3.45 -11.93
N ILE A 186 15.39 3.02 -12.23
CA ILE A 186 15.65 1.70 -12.81
C ILE A 186 15.32 0.60 -11.79
N SER A 187 15.66 0.83 -10.52
CA SER A 187 15.29 -0.08 -9.44
C SER A 187 13.79 -0.07 -9.15
N VAL A 188 13.08 1.05 -9.37
CA VAL A 188 11.61 1.11 -9.33
C VAL A 188 11.03 0.25 -10.44
N LEU A 189 11.44 0.47 -11.70
CA LEU A 189 10.94 -0.28 -12.86
C LEU A 189 11.19 -1.78 -12.72
N LYS A 190 12.39 -2.18 -12.29
CA LYS A 190 12.69 -3.57 -11.93
C LYS A 190 11.71 -4.15 -10.91
N GLY A 191 11.43 -3.37 -9.86
CA GLY A 191 10.55 -3.79 -8.76
C GLY A 191 9.11 -4.03 -9.20
N VAL A 192 8.57 -3.18 -10.08
CA VAL A 192 7.20 -3.33 -10.59
C VAL A 192 7.11 -4.39 -11.69
N ALA A 193 8.11 -4.50 -12.57
CA ALA A 193 8.15 -5.54 -13.60
C ALA A 193 8.21 -6.96 -13.01
N ALA A 194 8.82 -7.10 -11.82
CA ALA A 194 8.90 -8.35 -11.08
C ALA A 194 8.00 -8.36 -9.84
N LEU A 195 6.82 -7.72 -9.89
CA LEU A 195 5.92 -7.65 -8.75
C LEU A 195 5.28 -9.01 -8.48
N PRO A 196 5.61 -9.67 -7.36
CA PRO A 196 5.02 -10.95 -7.02
C PRO A 196 3.61 -10.77 -6.45
N HIS A 197 2.75 -11.69 -6.80
CA HIS A 197 1.40 -11.82 -6.27
C HIS A 197 1.24 -13.16 -5.58
N ARG A 198 0.34 -13.22 -4.61
CA ARG A 198 0.00 -14.47 -3.92
C ARG A 198 -1.16 -15.14 -4.64
N ALA A 199 -1.02 -16.44 -4.92
CA ALA A 199 -2.16 -17.25 -5.30
C ALA A 199 -3.03 -17.54 -4.07
N GLU A 200 -4.32 -17.46 -4.22
CA GLU A 200 -5.26 -17.95 -3.21
C GLU A 200 -5.23 -19.47 -3.21
N LEU A 201 -4.97 -20.05 -2.03
CA LEU A 201 -4.58 -21.45 -1.92
C LEU A 201 -5.74 -22.40 -1.73
N LEU A 202 -6.84 -21.93 -1.19
CA LEU A 202 -8.01 -22.73 -0.89
C LEU A 202 -9.26 -22.03 -1.41
N LYS A 203 -9.96 -22.73 -2.30
CA LYS A 203 -11.34 -22.41 -2.62
C LYS A 203 -12.21 -23.36 -1.81
N VAL A 204 -13.03 -22.83 -0.92
CA VAL A 204 -14.04 -23.56 -0.19
C VAL A 204 -15.39 -23.10 -0.70
N GLU A 205 -16.07 -23.93 -1.48
CA GLU A 205 -17.32 -23.58 -2.18
C GLU A 205 -17.14 -22.36 -3.10
N GLU A 206 -17.93 -21.29 -2.92
CA GLU A 206 -17.81 -20.03 -3.65
C GLU A 206 -16.90 -19.02 -2.94
N ASP A 207 -16.55 -19.26 -1.67
CA ASP A 207 -15.68 -18.39 -0.88
C ASP A 207 -14.23 -18.83 -0.92
N PHE A 208 -13.33 -17.86 -1.06
CA PHE A 208 -11.89 -18.11 -0.95
C PHE A 208 -11.47 -17.99 0.51
N VAL A 209 -10.78 -19.01 1.01
CA VAL A 209 -10.05 -18.93 2.29
C VAL A 209 -8.63 -18.45 1.98
N PRO A 210 -8.34 -17.14 2.09
CA PRO A 210 -7.05 -16.61 1.68
C PRO A 210 -5.94 -17.20 2.56
N PHE A 211 -4.93 -17.77 1.90
CA PHE A 211 -3.68 -18.21 2.53
C PHE A 211 -3.85 -19.23 3.67
N GLY A 212 -4.89 -20.05 3.58
CA GLY A 212 -5.19 -21.08 4.57
C GLY A 212 -4.49 -22.40 4.31
N MET A 213 -4.11 -23.09 5.36
CA MET A 213 -3.57 -24.44 5.34
C MET A 213 -4.21 -25.29 6.45
N PHE A 214 -4.25 -26.61 6.24
CA PHE A 214 -4.71 -27.57 7.23
C PHE A 214 -3.59 -28.51 7.66
N LEU A 215 -3.68 -29.07 8.86
CA LEU A 215 -2.64 -29.94 9.44
C LEU A 215 -2.25 -31.14 8.55
N HIS A 216 -3.16 -31.63 7.71
CA HIS A 216 -2.92 -32.77 6.80
C HIS A 216 -2.21 -32.39 5.50
N GLN A 217 -2.02 -31.11 5.21
CA GLN A 217 -1.33 -30.63 4.01
C GLN A 217 0.17 -30.48 4.27
N ASP A 218 1.00 -31.07 3.44
CA ASP A 218 2.45 -30.96 3.53
C ASP A 218 2.92 -29.52 3.26
N PRO A 219 3.48 -28.81 4.24
CA PRO A 219 3.91 -27.43 4.05
C PRO A 219 5.04 -27.29 3.02
N PHE A 220 5.89 -28.33 2.85
CA PHE A 220 7.01 -28.27 1.91
C PHE A 220 6.58 -28.48 0.45
N ALA A 221 5.52 -29.24 0.21
CA ALA A 221 4.98 -29.48 -1.14
C ALA A 221 4.12 -28.32 -1.65
N HIS A 222 3.56 -27.54 -0.71
CA HIS A 222 2.48 -26.63 -1.01
C HIS A 222 2.94 -25.30 -1.64
N PHE A 223 4.13 -24.79 -1.33
CA PHE A 223 4.55 -23.42 -1.70
C PHE A 223 5.02 -23.22 -3.14
N SER A 224 5.25 -24.26 -3.92
CA SER A 224 5.81 -24.13 -5.29
C SER A 224 4.92 -23.31 -6.25
N LYS A 225 3.63 -23.20 -5.96
CA LYS A 225 2.63 -22.47 -6.78
C LYS A 225 2.00 -21.26 -6.06
N HIS A 226 2.57 -20.81 -4.95
CA HIS A 226 2.00 -19.74 -4.12
C HIS A 226 2.25 -18.35 -4.64
N ILE A 227 3.39 -18.15 -5.28
CA ILE A 227 3.78 -16.86 -5.82
C ILE A 227 3.77 -16.96 -7.32
N PHE A 228 2.98 -16.12 -7.93
CA PHE A 228 2.97 -15.91 -9.37
C PHE A 228 3.31 -14.45 -9.69
N TYR A 229 3.69 -14.20 -10.93
CA TYR A 229 4.00 -12.88 -11.44
C TYR A 229 2.96 -12.51 -12.50
N MET A 230 2.41 -11.29 -12.37
CA MET A 230 1.57 -10.74 -13.43
C MET A 230 2.48 -10.22 -14.53
N ASN A 231 2.81 -11.09 -15.47
CA ASN A 231 3.55 -10.71 -16.65
C ASN A 231 2.61 -9.98 -17.61
N HIS A 232 2.62 -8.65 -17.54
CA HIS A 232 1.90 -7.78 -18.46
C HIS A 232 2.65 -7.76 -19.79
N GLY A 233 2.48 -8.82 -20.61
CA GLY A 233 3.09 -8.89 -21.94
C GLY A 233 2.30 -8.08 -22.96
N LEU A 234 2.89 -7.86 -24.15
CA LEU A 234 2.34 -7.22 -25.36
C LEU A 234 0.98 -7.80 -25.84
N THR A 235 0.50 -8.86 -25.24
CA THR A 235 -0.76 -9.54 -25.57
C THR A 235 -1.96 -9.04 -24.77
N MET A 236 -1.91 -7.86 -24.15
CA MET A 236 -3.13 -7.17 -23.73
C MET A 236 -3.90 -6.63 -24.97
N ASN A 237 -4.02 -7.46 -26.01
CA ASN A 237 -5.10 -7.33 -26.93
C ASN A 237 -6.38 -7.78 -26.20
N THR A 238 -7.13 -6.77 -25.78
CA THR A 238 -8.58 -6.79 -25.80
C THR A 238 -9.26 -7.90 -25.02
N ASP A 239 -9.38 -7.74 -23.72
CA ASP A 239 -10.71 -7.83 -23.14
C ASP A 239 -10.72 -7.04 -21.83
N LYS A 240 -11.36 -5.88 -21.88
CA LYS A 240 -11.44 -4.87 -20.83
C LYS A 240 -12.18 -5.33 -19.55
N GLN A 241 -12.39 -6.63 -19.34
CA GLN A 241 -13.23 -7.13 -18.26
C GLN A 241 -12.64 -8.26 -17.40
N SER A 242 -11.43 -8.69 -17.64
CA SER A 242 -10.85 -9.71 -16.76
C SER A 242 -9.66 -9.15 -15.98
N GLY A 243 -9.94 -8.52 -14.85
CA GLY A 243 -9.01 -8.63 -13.73
C GLY A 243 -8.79 -10.11 -13.46
N VAL A 244 -7.53 -10.55 -13.44
CA VAL A 244 -7.10 -11.95 -13.29
C VAL A 244 -7.71 -12.87 -14.35
N GLY A 245 -6.96 -13.09 -15.45
CA GLY A 245 -7.42 -13.84 -16.62
C GLY A 245 -7.91 -15.24 -16.27
N LYS A 246 -9.18 -15.49 -16.53
CA LYS A 246 -9.67 -16.85 -16.71
C LYS A 246 -8.90 -17.46 -17.88
N GLY A 247 -8.00 -18.41 -17.61
CA GLY A 247 -7.43 -19.31 -18.62
C GLY A 247 -5.99 -19.10 -19.04
N LYS A 248 -5.18 -18.22 -18.39
CA LYS A 248 -3.72 -18.21 -18.60
C LYS A 248 -3.03 -18.98 -17.49
N GLU A 249 -2.05 -19.82 -17.86
CA GLU A 249 -1.12 -20.41 -16.91
C GLU A 249 -0.50 -19.29 -16.08
N MET A 250 -0.53 -19.44 -14.74
CA MET A 250 0.12 -18.49 -13.85
C MET A 250 1.62 -18.59 -14.05
N ASP A 251 2.24 -17.47 -14.45
CA ASP A 251 3.68 -17.43 -14.62
C ASP A 251 4.37 -17.42 -13.26
N PHE A 252 5.22 -18.41 -13.03
CA PHE A 252 6.00 -18.55 -11.79
C PHE A 252 7.38 -17.89 -11.87
N LEU A 253 7.67 -17.22 -13.00
CA LEU A 253 8.89 -16.44 -13.22
C LEU A 253 8.51 -15.03 -13.69
N PRO A 254 9.22 -13.99 -13.20
CA PRO A 254 9.01 -12.63 -13.70
C PRO A 254 9.53 -12.47 -15.12
N ASP A 255 8.81 -11.68 -15.93
CA ASP A 255 9.24 -11.30 -17.29
C ASP A 255 9.55 -9.80 -17.35
N ILE A 256 10.77 -9.46 -17.77
CA ILE A 256 11.22 -8.08 -17.93
C ILE A 256 10.37 -7.30 -18.95
N ASN A 257 9.75 -7.96 -19.93
CA ASN A 257 8.87 -7.29 -20.89
C ASN A 257 7.64 -6.63 -20.23
N SER A 258 7.29 -7.04 -19.01
CA SER A 258 6.28 -6.34 -18.20
C SER A 258 6.62 -4.86 -17.94
N ALA A 259 7.89 -4.48 -18.06
CA ALA A 259 8.34 -3.09 -17.92
C ALA A 259 7.64 -2.14 -18.91
N GLU A 260 7.32 -2.62 -20.13
CA GLU A 260 6.60 -1.81 -21.12
C GLU A 260 5.24 -1.36 -20.59
N TRP A 261 4.46 -2.29 -20.03
CA TRP A 261 3.14 -1.94 -19.48
C TRP A 261 3.24 -0.90 -18.36
N TRP A 262 4.23 -1.04 -17.46
CA TRP A 262 4.43 -0.11 -16.35
C TRP A 262 4.91 1.27 -16.80
N LEU A 263 5.66 1.36 -17.89
CA LEU A 263 6.04 2.65 -18.50
C LEU A 263 4.86 3.32 -19.20
N LEU A 264 4.03 2.54 -19.90
CA LEU A 264 2.84 3.08 -20.58
C LEU A 264 1.70 3.46 -19.62
N ASN A 265 1.75 2.99 -18.37
CA ASN A 265 0.85 3.38 -17.28
C ASN A 265 1.66 4.07 -16.16
N TYR A 266 2.50 5.01 -16.54
CA TYR A 266 3.47 5.67 -15.67
C TYR A 266 2.84 6.40 -14.47
N GLU A 267 1.60 6.86 -14.59
CA GLU A 267 0.87 7.49 -13.50
C GLU A 267 0.60 6.53 -12.32
N GLN A 268 0.75 5.23 -12.54
CA GLN A 268 0.72 4.23 -11.46
C GLN A 268 2.11 3.97 -10.87
N THR A 269 3.17 4.24 -11.61
CA THR A 269 4.53 3.84 -11.25
C THR A 269 5.41 5.04 -10.91
N PHE A 270 5.37 6.09 -11.73
CA PHE A 270 6.28 7.25 -11.67
C PHE A 270 5.49 8.55 -11.47
N HIS A 271 4.81 8.67 -10.35
CA HIS A 271 3.89 9.78 -10.07
C HIS A 271 4.40 10.79 -9.03
N ASP A 272 5.62 10.64 -8.51
CA ASP A 272 6.13 11.49 -7.42
C ASP A 272 6.08 12.98 -7.75
N GLY A 273 6.48 13.35 -8.96
CA GLY A 273 6.45 14.75 -9.39
C GLY A 273 5.04 15.33 -9.49
N ILE A 274 4.08 14.54 -9.96
CA ILE A 274 2.67 14.93 -10.04
C ILE A 274 2.10 15.09 -8.62
N MET A 275 2.31 14.09 -7.78
CA MET A 275 1.83 14.11 -6.40
C MET A 275 2.43 15.27 -5.61
N TYR A 276 3.72 15.54 -5.81
CA TYR A 276 4.38 16.71 -5.22
C TYR A 276 3.71 18.02 -5.64
N GLN A 277 3.40 18.20 -6.93
CA GLN A 277 2.73 19.41 -7.42
C GLN A 277 1.33 19.56 -6.82
N LEU A 278 0.58 18.47 -6.72
CA LEU A 278 -0.78 18.47 -6.14
C LEU A 278 -0.77 18.79 -4.65
N LEU A 279 0.24 18.33 -3.91
CA LEU A 279 0.38 18.55 -2.47
C LEU A 279 1.12 19.86 -2.11
N ALA A 280 1.84 20.46 -3.07
CA ALA A 280 2.71 21.63 -2.82
C ALA A 280 2.03 22.76 -2.02
N PRO A 281 0.74 23.10 -2.20
CA PRO A 281 0.09 24.15 -1.43
C PRO A 281 0.04 23.88 0.09
N SER A 282 0.07 22.61 0.52
CA SER A 282 0.00 22.21 1.93
C SER A 282 1.33 21.68 2.49
N LEU A 283 2.32 21.37 1.64
CA LEU A 283 3.64 20.89 2.06
C LEU A 283 4.42 22.00 2.77
N LYS A 284 4.78 21.77 4.04
CA LYS A 284 5.60 22.73 4.81
C LYS A 284 6.91 22.12 5.29
N ASN A 285 6.86 20.90 5.79
CA ASN A 285 7.98 20.19 6.36
C ASN A 285 8.07 18.80 5.73
N ILE A 286 8.93 18.67 4.74
CA ILE A 286 9.13 17.42 4.02
C ILE A 286 10.45 16.78 4.42
N LYS A 287 10.38 15.56 4.93
CA LYS A 287 11.53 14.70 5.14
C LYS A 287 11.69 13.78 3.94
N LEU A 288 12.83 13.86 3.29
CA LEU A 288 13.14 13.03 2.13
C LEU A 288 14.10 11.92 2.54
N LYS A 289 13.79 10.68 2.17
CA LYS A 289 14.61 9.49 2.42
C LYS A 289 14.70 8.63 1.17
N GLN A 290 15.83 7.97 0.98
CA GLN A 290 16.00 6.99 -0.08
C GLN A 290 15.62 5.59 0.44
N THR A 291 15.12 4.71 -0.43
CA THR A 291 14.86 3.30 -0.07
C THR A 291 16.10 2.63 0.53
N THR A 292 17.30 3.02 0.09
CA THR A 292 18.59 2.51 0.61
C THR A 292 18.86 2.89 2.05
N ASP A 293 18.21 3.92 2.59
CA ASP A 293 18.33 4.32 4.00
C ASP A 293 17.60 3.35 4.94
N PHE A 294 16.73 2.50 4.38
CA PHE A 294 15.96 1.48 5.08
C PHE A 294 16.46 0.06 4.82
N ILE A 295 17.73 -0.09 4.45
CA ILE A 295 18.36 -1.40 4.17
C ILE A 295 19.59 -1.59 5.05
N GLY A 296 19.65 -2.75 5.74
CA GLY A 296 20.79 -3.13 6.59
C GLY A 296 21.00 -2.16 7.74
N GLU A 297 22.25 -1.94 8.13
CA GLU A 297 22.64 -1.17 9.33
C GLU A 297 22.09 0.26 9.37
N LYS A 298 21.86 0.88 8.22
CA LYS A 298 21.33 2.24 8.15
C LYS A 298 19.86 2.36 8.58
N CYS A 299 19.10 1.25 8.51
CA CYS A 299 17.67 1.28 8.75
C CYS A 299 17.32 1.72 10.16
N PHE A 300 18.00 1.16 11.16
CA PHE A 300 17.75 1.50 12.57
C PHE A 300 17.96 2.97 12.85
N GLU A 301 19.08 3.55 12.40
CA GLU A 301 19.40 4.97 12.59
C GLU A 301 18.41 5.86 11.82
N SER A 302 18.04 5.49 10.59
CA SER A 302 17.03 6.21 9.82
C SER A 302 15.68 6.23 10.54
N MET A 303 15.28 5.14 11.17
CA MET A 303 14.03 5.09 11.94
C MET A 303 14.11 5.92 13.24
N CYS A 304 15.28 5.97 13.91
CA CYS A 304 15.50 6.90 15.04
C CYS A 304 15.34 8.36 14.60
N GLU A 305 15.94 8.73 13.47
CA GLU A 305 15.83 10.08 12.90
C GLU A 305 14.38 10.45 12.53
N LEU A 306 13.63 9.51 11.95
CA LEU A 306 12.21 9.71 11.64
C LEU A 306 11.35 9.83 12.89
N ALA A 307 11.64 9.04 13.92
CA ALA A 307 10.95 9.11 15.20
C ALA A 307 11.12 10.50 15.85
N ASP A 308 12.33 11.03 15.86
CA ASP A 308 12.61 12.38 16.38
C ASP A 308 11.92 13.48 15.56
N HIS A 309 11.85 13.28 14.24
CA HIS A 309 11.27 14.28 13.34
C HIS A 309 9.74 14.33 13.42
N PHE A 310 9.08 13.17 13.48
CA PHE A 310 7.62 13.05 13.46
C PHE A 310 6.98 12.86 14.84
N GLY A 311 7.79 12.68 15.90
CA GLY A 311 7.31 12.58 17.28
C GLY A 311 6.73 11.23 17.67
N PHE A 312 7.05 10.15 16.95
CA PHE A 312 6.68 8.80 17.33
C PHE A 312 7.79 8.10 18.14
N GLU A 313 7.56 6.88 18.60
CA GLU A 313 8.52 6.18 19.47
C GLU A 313 9.77 5.76 18.70
N ARG A 314 10.95 6.03 19.29
CA ARG A 314 12.21 5.47 18.75
C ARG A 314 12.18 3.94 18.82
N PRO A 315 12.77 3.26 17.82
CA PRO A 315 12.92 1.82 17.88
C PRO A 315 13.75 1.40 19.10
N LYS A 316 13.37 0.28 19.73
CA LYS A 316 14.11 -0.26 20.87
C LYS A 316 15.43 -0.85 20.40
N GLN A 317 16.50 -0.65 21.18
CA GLN A 317 17.82 -1.21 20.87
C GLN A 317 17.80 -2.74 20.80
N SER A 318 16.97 -3.40 21.58
CA SER A 318 16.76 -4.86 21.53
C SER A 318 16.24 -5.35 20.18
N ASP A 319 15.55 -4.49 19.44
CA ASP A 319 14.90 -4.82 18.18
C ASP A 319 15.75 -4.42 16.96
N ARG A 320 16.94 -3.85 17.18
CA ARG A 320 17.88 -3.40 16.14
C ARG A 320 18.07 -4.44 15.04
N TRP A 321 18.24 -5.71 15.41
CA TRP A 321 18.41 -6.81 14.48
C TRP A 321 17.24 -7.00 13.49
N LEU A 322 15.99 -6.60 13.88
CA LEU A 322 14.83 -6.61 12.97
C LEU A 322 14.98 -5.56 11.88
N PHE A 323 15.44 -4.36 12.22
CA PHE A 323 15.64 -3.29 11.24
C PHE A 323 16.76 -3.60 10.25
N GLU A 324 17.79 -4.30 10.71
CA GLU A 324 18.95 -4.68 9.89
C GLU A 324 18.66 -5.91 9.00
N LYS A 325 17.61 -6.67 9.32
CA LYS A 325 17.25 -7.90 8.60
C LYS A 325 16.49 -7.58 7.30
N ARG A 326 16.84 -8.29 6.24
CA ARG A 326 16.11 -8.21 4.97
C ARG A 326 14.82 -9.03 5.03
N VAL A 327 13.67 -8.38 5.21
CA VAL A 327 12.36 -9.04 5.43
C VAL A 327 11.52 -9.13 4.16
N SER A 328 11.89 -8.40 3.11
CA SER A 328 11.12 -8.34 1.85
C SER A 328 10.81 -9.72 1.23
N ASP A 329 11.64 -10.73 1.54
CA ASP A 329 11.51 -12.07 0.97
C ASP A 329 10.34 -12.87 1.61
N LEU A 330 9.96 -12.54 2.84
CA LEU A 330 8.86 -13.20 3.56
C LEU A 330 7.51 -12.51 3.37
N LYS A 331 7.50 -11.24 2.94
CA LYS A 331 6.27 -10.43 2.84
C LYS A 331 5.19 -11.07 1.97
N HIS A 332 5.59 -11.70 0.86
CA HIS A 332 4.64 -12.34 -0.06
C HIS A 332 4.29 -13.77 0.33
N LEU A 333 4.91 -14.31 1.38
CA LEU A 333 4.65 -15.65 1.92
C LEU A 333 3.86 -15.61 3.23
N THR A 334 3.83 -14.48 3.92
CA THR A 334 3.13 -14.29 5.20
C THR A 334 2.07 -13.17 5.07
N PRO A 335 1.04 -13.16 5.92
CA PRO A 335 0.67 -14.17 6.93
C PRO A 335 0.16 -15.47 6.30
N MET A 336 0.31 -16.61 7.00
CA MET A 336 -0.29 -17.91 6.66
C MET A 336 -1.25 -18.32 7.78
N ILE A 337 -2.47 -18.73 7.42
CA ILE A 337 -3.48 -19.14 8.39
C ILE A 337 -3.53 -20.66 8.43
N LEU A 338 -3.23 -21.24 9.58
CA LEU A 338 -3.40 -22.67 9.85
C LEU A 338 -4.78 -22.89 10.48
N TYR A 339 -5.58 -23.70 9.83
CA TYR A 339 -6.84 -24.22 10.33
C TYR A 339 -6.60 -25.56 11.03
N ALA A 340 -6.78 -25.59 12.35
CA ALA A 340 -6.50 -26.74 13.18
C ALA A 340 -7.79 -27.27 13.82
N HIS A 341 -8.15 -28.51 13.52
CA HIS A 341 -9.28 -29.20 14.09
C HIS A 341 -8.81 -30.42 14.87
N GLU A 342 -9.47 -30.77 15.99
CA GLU A 342 -9.04 -31.86 16.90
C GLU A 342 -8.83 -33.19 16.18
N ASN A 343 -9.72 -33.52 15.25
CA ASN A 343 -9.68 -34.80 14.51
C ASN A 343 -8.81 -34.73 13.25
N SER A 344 -8.13 -33.61 12.98
CA SER A 344 -7.29 -33.53 11.79
C SER A 344 -6.01 -34.33 11.98
N PRO A 345 -5.66 -35.23 11.02
CA PRO A 345 -4.37 -35.90 11.04
C PRO A 345 -3.26 -34.89 10.74
N LEU A 346 -2.07 -35.16 11.25
CA LEU A 346 -0.88 -34.45 10.82
C LEU A 346 -0.45 -34.97 9.43
N TYR A 347 0.10 -34.15 8.57
CA TYR A 347 0.49 -34.50 7.21
C TYR A 347 1.49 -35.69 7.13
N THR A 348 2.20 -35.99 8.20
CA THR A 348 3.08 -37.16 8.33
C THR A 348 2.35 -38.46 8.67
N GLU A 349 1.07 -38.43 8.99
CA GLU A 349 0.26 -39.60 9.40
C GLU A 349 -0.28 -40.32 8.14
N GLN A 350 0.54 -41.19 7.52
CA GLN A 350 0.30 -41.79 6.20
C GLN A 350 -0.99 -42.64 6.06
N ASN A 351 -1.62 -43.09 7.14
CA ASN A 351 -2.79 -43.95 7.12
C ASN A 351 -4.10 -43.21 7.47
N SER A 352 -4.07 -41.91 7.68
CA SER A 352 -5.24 -41.14 8.10
C SER A 352 -5.95 -40.56 6.87
N LYS A 353 -7.28 -40.73 6.81
CA LYS A 353 -8.08 -40.04 5.82
C LYS A 353 -8.08 -38.55 6.13
N ALA A 354 -7.60 -37.72 5.21
CA ALA A 354 -7.74 -36.28 5.31
C ALA A 354 -9.25 -35.93 5.32
N PRO A 355 -9.69 -35.03 6.24
CA PRO A 355 -11.06 -34.55 6.19
C PRO A 355 -11.32 -33.77 4.90
N GLU A 356 -12.53 -33.83 4.42
CA GLU A 356 -12.97 -32.99 3.31
C GLU A 356 -12.94 -31.53 3.76
N ILE A 357 -12.30 -30.66 2.97
CA ILE A 357 -12.23 -29.24 3.26
C ILE A 357 -13.54 -28.60 2.82
N ASN A 358 -14.38 -28.27 3.79
CA ASN A 358 -15.65 -27.62 3.59
C ASN A 358 -15.81 -26.45 4.59
N LYS A 359 -16.89 -25.70 4.45
CA LYS A 359 -17.17 -24.53 5.27
C LYS A 359 -17.27 -24.87 6.77
N GLU A 360 -17.90 -25.99 7.10
CA GLU A 360 -18.06 -26.44 8.47
C GLU A 360 -16.69 -26.73 9.13
N LEU A 361 -15.77 -27.37 8.41
CA LEU A 361 -14.42 -27.64 8.91
C LEU A 361 -13.67 -26.33 9.18
N VAL A 362 -13.78 -25.34 8.29
CA VAL A 362 -13.16 -24.01 8.45
C VAL A 362 -13.72 -23.27 9.66
N GLU A 363 -15.06 -23.24 9.83
CA GLU A 363 -15.74 -22.54 10.92
C GLU A 363 -15.45 -23.17 12.30
N ASN A 364 -15.32 -24.49 12.35
CA ASN A 364 -15.04 -25.23 13.57
C ASN A 364 -13.55 -25.35 13.93
N SER A 365 -12.65 -24.91 13.04
CA SER A 365 -11.22 -24.95 13.27
C SER A 365 -10.74 -23.79 14.13
N ILE A 366 -9.74 -24.06 14.96
CA ILE A 366 -8.92 -23.02 15.60
C ILE A 366 -8.04 -22.40 14.51
N LYS A 367 -8.09 -21.08 14.39
CA LYS A 367 -7.29 -20.35 13.42
C LYS A 367 -6.02 -19.80 14.07
N ILE A 368 -4.89 -20.19 13.52
CA ILE A 368 -3.56 -19.81 13.99
C ILE A 368 -2.83 -19.16 12.82
N THR A 369 -2.36 -17.94 13.01
CA THR A 369 -1.67 -17.19 11.96
C THR A 369 -0.17 -17.19 12.20
N LEU A 370 0.61 -17.81 11.30
CA LEU A 370 2.04 -17.62 11.23
C LEU A 370 2.34 -16.38 10.40
N THR A 371 2.92 -15.37 11.05
CA THR A 371 3.26 -14.09 10.47
C THR A 371 4.70 -13.70 10.80
N THR A 372 5.07 -12.45 10.59
CA THR A 372 6.36 -11.91 10.98
C THR A 372 6.21 -10.83 12.05
N ARG A 373 7.27 -10.54 12.80
CA ARG A 373 7.30 -9.45 13.80
C ARG A 373 7.11 -8.05 13.20
N PHE A 374 6.95 -7.95 11.89
CA PHE A 374 6.54 -6.73 11.18
C PHE A 374 5.02 -6.59 11.03
N ASP A 375 4.24 -7.52 11.55
CA ASP A 375 2.78 -7.41 11.56
C ASP A 375 2.33 -6.47 12.68
N GLY A 376 1.69 -5.38 12.30
CA GLY A 376 1.17 -4.39 13.24
C GLY A 376 0.16 -4.95 14.24
N THR A 377 -0.50 -6.06 13.93
CA THR A 377 -1.47 -6.73 14.83
C THR A 377 -0.83 -7.16 16.14
N LEU A 378 0.44 -7.60 16.12
CA LEU A 378 1.21 -7.98 17.31
C LEU A 378 1.31 -6.87 18.37
N TYR A 379 1.27 -5.62 17.94
CA TYR A 379 1.45 -4.45 18.81
C TYR A 379 0.13 -3.85 19.28
N ILE A 380 -0.98 -4.27 18.69
CA ILE A 380 -2.32 -3.78 19.02
C ILE A 380 -3.08 -4.78 19.87
N LEU A 381 -2.86 -6.07 19.61
CA LEU A 381 -3.49 -7.20 20.29
C LEU A 381 -2.38 -8.15 20.78
N PRO A 382 -1.48 -7.68 21.68
CA PRO A 382 -0.35 -8.50 22.16
C PRO A 382 -0.82 -9.75 22.92
N GLU A 383 -2.02 -9.75 23.45
CA GLU A 383 -2.64 -10.89 24.12
C GLU A 383 -2.97 -12.06 23.18
N LEU A 384 -2.95 -11.82 21.88
CA LEU A 384 -3.12 -12.87 20.85
C LEU A 384 -1.78 -13.45 20.39
N ASP A 385 -0.64 -12.92 20.82
CA ASP A 385 0.68 -13.46 20.52
C ASP A 385 0.97 -14.70 21.37
N ILE A 386 1.00 -15.85 20.72
CA ILE A 386 1.31 -17.15 21.33
C ILE A 386 2.66 -17.72 20.85
N SER A 387 3.51 -16.88 20.28
CA SER A 387 4.80 -17.29 19.70
C SER A 387 5.67 -18.07 20.70
N SER A 388 5.60 -17.76 21.99
CA SER A 388 6.38 -18.41 23.04
C SER A 388 6.08 -19.90 23.21
N LEU A 389 4.96 -20.39 22.68
CA LEU A 389 4.60 -21.81 22.71
C LEU A 389 5.31 -22.63 21.64
N PHE A 390 5.97 -22.01 20.67
CA PHE A 390 6.47 -22.65 19.44
C PHE A 390 7.97 -22.49 19.27
N GLU A 391 8.59 -23.53 18.71
CA GLU A 391 9.93 -23.47 18.17
C GLU A 391 9.85 -23.03 16.70
N LEU A 392 10.33 -21.82 16.39
CA LEU A 392 10.27 -21.22 15.07
C LEU A 392 11.65 -21.31 14.40
N ALA A 393 11.66 -21.53 13.08
CA ALA A 393 12.89 -21.63 12.30
C ALA A 393 13.73 -20.34 12.28
N ASP A 394 13.10 -19.21 12.58
CA ASP A 394 13.74 -17.90 12.65
C ASP A 394 12.95 -17.00 13.61
N PRO A 395 13.63 -16.24 14.49
CA PRO A 395 12.97 -15.35 15.45
C PRO A 395 12.18 -14.20 14.80
N VAL A 396 12.32 -13.98 13.50
CA VAL A 396 11.49 -13.01 12.75
C VAL A 396 10.04 -13.42 12.69
N PHE A 397 9.73 -14.69 12.78
CA PHE A 397 8.35 -15.16 12.78
C PHE A 397 7.66 -14.90 14.11
N ALA A 398 6.34 -14.78 14.02
CA ALA A 398 5.44 -14.69 15.15
C ALA A 398 4.18 -15.52 14.87
N VAL A 399 3.54 -16.00 15.93
CA VAL A 399 2.34 -16.82 15.88
C VAL A 399 1.24 -16.13 16.63
N LEU A 400 0.15 -15.81 15.92
CA LEU A 400 -1.06 -15.20 16.47
C LEU A 400 -2.19 -16.21 16.51
N ILE A 401 -3.04 -16.12 17.52
CA ILE A 401 -4.32 -16.83 17.59
C ILE A 401 -5.46 -15.86 17.35
N GLU A 402 -6.57 -16.32 16.75
CA GLU A 402 -7.68 -15.43 16.38
C GLU A 402 -8.41 -14.85 17.59
N SER A 403 -8.54 -15.64 18.68
CA SER A 403 -9.23 -15.21 19.90
C SER A 403 -8.66 -15.85 21.16
N GLN A 404 -8.90 -15.23 22.31
CA GLN A 404 -8.59 -15.82 23.62
C GLN A 404 -9.39 -17.10 23.88
N ALA A 405 -10.62 -17.20 23.34
CA ALA A 405 -11.42 -18.43 23.45
C ALA A 405 -10.73 -19.60 22.73
N ASP A 406 -10.15 -19.36 21.55
CA ASP A 406 -9.40 -20.38 20.82
C ASP A 406 -8.07 -20.71 21.51
N ALA A 407 -7.42 -19.75 22.15
CA ALA A 407 -6.25 -20.03 22.99
C ALA A 407 -6.58 -20.98 24.14
N LEU A 408 -7.71 -20.76 24.81
CA LEU A 408 -8.17 -21.65 25.89
C LEU A 408 -8.56 -23.05 25.38
N LYS A 409 -9.20 -23.17 24.20
CA LYS A 409 -9.48 -24.47 23.57
C LYS A 409 -8.18 -25.20 23.26
N LEU A 410 -7.21 -24.52 22.67
CA LEU A 410 -5.91 -25.08 22.32
C LEU A 410 -5.16 -25.62 23.55
N LEU A 411 -5.14 -24.88 24.65
CA LEU A 411 -4.48 -25.28 25.89
C LEU A 411 -5.16 -26.48 26.58
N LYS A 412 -6.46 -26.70 26.33
CA LYS A 412 -7.21 -27.86 26.83
C LYS A 412 -7.02 -29.11 25.98
N SER A 413 -6.43 -29.02 24.79
CA SER A 413 -6.17 -30.14 23.88
C SER A 413 -4.66 -30.35 23.65
N PRO A 414 -3.95 -31.03 24.58
CA PRO A 414 -2.49 -31.23 24.50
C PRO A 414 -2.05 -31.97 23.23
N GLU A 415 -2.86 -32.91 22.75
CA GLU A 415 -2.59 -33.65 21.52
C GLU A 415 -2.62 -32.73 20.30
N LEU A 416 -3.67 -31.93 20.17
CA LEU A 416 -3.78 -30.93 19.08
C LEU A 416 -2.64 -29.91 19.16
N LEU A 417 -2.33 -29.40 20.36
CA LEU A 417 -1.21 -28.46 20.55
C LEU A 417 0.12 -29.09 20.10
N THR A 418 0.34 -30.37 20.37
CA THR A 418 1.54 -31.07 19.94
C THR A 418 1.62 -31.16 18.41
N LYS A 419 0.53 -31.53 17.74
CA LYS A 419 0.45 -31.56 16.28
C LYS A 419 0.73 -30.16 15.68
N ILE A 420 0.12 -29.12 16.24
CA ILE A 420 0.33 -27.74 15.79
C ILE A 420 1.77 -27.30 15.99
N LYS A 421 2.43 -27.65 17.10
CA LYS A 421 3.84 -27.33 17.34
C LYS A 421 4.75 -27.91 16.27
N ILE A 422 4.54 -29.17 15.92
CA ILE A 422 5.28 -29.83 14.83
C ILE A 422 5.03 -29.10 13.51
N TYR A 423 3.76 -28.86 13.20
CA TYR A 423 3.37 -28.24 11.94
C TYR A 423 3.91 -26.82 11.78
N ILE A 424 3.79 -25.96 12.81
CA ILE A 424 4.28 -24.57 12.77
C ILE A 424 5.81 -24.52 12.62
N LYS A 425 6.52 -25.43 13.28
CA LYS A 425 7.97 -25.57 13.09
C LYS A 425 8.29 -25.84 11.63
N ASP A 426 7.67 -26.87 11.04
CA ASP A 426 7.93 -27.27 9.65
C ASP A 426 7.45 -26.22 8.65
N LEU A 427 6.30 -25.57 8.89
CA LEU A 427 5.81 -24.46 8.10
C LEU A 427 6.79 -23.28 8.08
N SER A 428 7.36 -22.93 9.24
CA SER A 428 8.35 -21.85 9.32
C SER A 428 9.63 -22.16 8.54
N HIS A 429 10.09 -23.42 8.54
CA HIS A 429 11.21 -23.89 7.70
C HIS A 429 10.88 -23.86 6.21
N ALA A 430 9.67 -24.32 5.85
CA ALA A 430 9.19 -24.31 4.47
C ALA A 430 9.11 -22.89 3.91
N LEU A 431 8.63 -21.92 4.69
CA LEU A 431 8.59 -20.50 4.31
C LEU A 431 9.98 -19.93 4.06
N LEU A 432 10.96 -20.22 4.93
CA LEU A 432 12.34 -19.76 4.70
C LEU A 432 12.97 -20.39 3.45
N LYS A 433 12.69 -21.68 3.20
CA LYS A 433 13.15 -22.37 2.00
C LYS A 433 12.55 -21.72 0.75
N GLN A 434 11.23 -21.48 0.76
CA GLN A 434 10.55 -20.84 -0.37
C GLN A 434 11.03 -19.40 -0.58
N ALA A 435 11.23 -18.62 0.47
CA ALA A 435 11.77 -17.27 0.36
C ALA A 435 13.15 -17.25 -0.35
N LYS A 436 14.01 -18.22 -0.07
CA LYS A 436 15.29 -18.38 -0.78
C LYS A 436 15.08 -18.68 -2.27
N ILE A 437 14.13 -19.56 -2.61
CA ILE A 437 13.78 -19.90 -4.01
C ILE A 437 13.27 -18.65 -4.72
N GLU A 438 12.30 -17.91 -4.13
CA GLU A 438 11.76 -16.71 -4.75
C GLU A 438 12.82 -15.60 -4.93
N ASN A 439 13.79 -15.54 -4.02
CA ASN A 439 14.89 -14.59 -4.16
C ASN A 439 15.78 -14.85 -5.38
N THR A 440 15.91 -16.11 -5.81
CA THR A 440 16.69 -16.46 -7.03
C THR A 440 15.99 -16.07 -8.34
N LYS A 441 14.67 -15.87 -8.30
CA LYS A 441 13.86 -15.50 -9.48
C LYS A 441 13.87 -13.99 -9.75
N LYS A 442 14.34 -13.16 -8.81
CA LYS A 442 14.25 -11.70 -8.91
C LYS A 442 15.05 -11.16 -10.09
N LEU A 443 14.42 -10.29 -10.87
CA LEU A 443 15.10 -9.47 -11.88
C LEU A 443 16.16 -8.58 -11.21
N LYS A 444 17.18 -8.24 -11.99
CA LYS A 444 18.27 -7.33 -11.60
C LYS A 444 18.14 -6.02 -12.39
N GLU A 445 18.74 -4.97 -11.89
CA GLU A 445 18.80 -3.67 -12.57
C GLU A 445 19.45 -3.77 -13.96
N ASN A 446 20.44 -4.64 -14.10
CA ASN A 446 21.10 -4.87 -15.41
C ASN A 446 20.17 -5.53 -16.43
N ASP A 447 19.17 -6.32 -16.00
CA ASP A 447 18.17 -6.90 -16.92
C ASP A 447 17.31 -5.78 -17.51
N VAL A 448 16.98 -4.74 -16.71
CA VAL A 448 16.25 -3.55 -17.17
C VAL A 448 17.10 -2.72 -18.13
N LEU A 449 18.38 -2.51 -17.85
CA LEU A 449 19.28 -1.77 -18.73
C LEU A 449 19.47 -2.49 -20.08
N ALA A 450 19.68 -3.81 -20.07
CA ALA A 450 19.77 -4.62 -21.29
C ALA A 450 18.43 -4.61 -22.08
N TRP A 451 17.30 -4.55 -21.40
CA TRP A 451 16.00 -4.38 -22.04
C TRP A 451 15.89 -3.01 -22.74
N PHE A 452 16.37 -1.93 -22.12
CA PHE A 452 16.40 -0.60 -22.71
C PHE A 452 17.37 -0.52 -23.91
N GLU A 453 18.49 -1.24 -23.90
CA GLU A 453 19.39 -1.34 -25.08
C GLU A 453 18.63 -1.88 -26.29
N LYS A 454 17.78 -2.90 -26.07
CA LYS A 454 17.01 -3.55 -27.12
C LYS A 454 15.80 -2.72 -27.61
N TYR A 455 15.26 -1.83 -26.77
CA TYR A 455 14.02 -1.07 -27.05
C TYR A 455 14.22 0.45 -26.97
N PRO A 456 14.83 1.09 -28.01
CA PRO A 456 15.12 2.54 -28.02
C PRO A 456 13.89 3.42 -27.76
N LYS A 457 12.72 3.03 -28.33
CA LYS A 457 11.47 3.77 -28.13
C LYS A 457 11.05 3.81 -26.65
N MET A 458 11.30 2.75 -25.90
CA MET A 458 11.00 2.72 -24.47
C MET A 458 11.99 3.59 -23.66
N ARG A 459 13.23 3.76 -24.12
CA ARG A 459 14.16 4.73 -23.54
C ARG A 459 13.65 6.15 -23.69
N GLN A 460 13.13 6.51 -24.88
CA GLN A 460 12.52 7.84 -25.10
C GLN A 460 11.32 8.07 -24.18
N VAL A 461 10.45 7.07 -24.02
CA VAL A 461 9.30 7.11 -23.10
C VAL A 461 9.78 7.33 -21.66
N MET A 462 10.75 6.53 -21.19
CA MET A 462 11.31 6.67 -19.85
C MET A 462 11.93 8.05 -19.63
N SER A 463 12.72 8.54 -20.60
CA SER A 463 13.34 9.87 -20.55
C SER A 463 12.29 10.99 -20.44
N PHE A 464 11.16 10.84 -21.14
CA PHE A 464 10.06 11.79 -21.07
C PHE A 464 9.40 11.79 -19.67
N ILE A 465 9.05 10.59 -19.15
CA ILE A 465 8.43 10.43 -17.83
C ILE A 465 9.32 11.00 -16.71
N MET A 466 10.63 10.77 -16.79
CA MET A 466 11.57 11.20 -15.77
C MET A 466 11.71 12.73 -15.65
N LYS A 467 11.32 13.48 -16.68
CA LYS A 467 11.29 14.96 -16.59
C LYS A 467 10.35 15.43 -15.48
N GLN A 468 9.18 14.79 -15.35
CA GLN A 468 8.18 15.14 -14.36
C GLN A 468 8.39 14.36 -13.05
N HIS A 469 8.63 13.06 -13.12
CA HIS A 469 8.83 12.22 -11.95
C HIS A 469 9.93 12.76 -11.00
N LEU A 470 11.05 13.18 -11.55
CA LEU A 470 12.20 13.67 -10.77
C LEU A 470 12.18 15.18 -10.50
N LEU A 471 11.07 15.87 -10.78
CA LEU A 471 11.00 17.34 -10.66
C LEU A 471 11.40 17.84 -9.26
N LEU A 472 10.82 17.25 -8.21
CA LEU A 472 11.14 17.60 -6.82
C LEU A 472 12.64 17.46 -6.54
N LEU A 473 13.23 16.32 -6.91
CA LEU A 473 14.63 16.04 -6.65
C LEU A 473 15.54 16.98 -7.44
N ARG A 474 15.24 17.25 -8.70
CA ARG A 474 16.03 18.22 -9.51
C ARG A 474 16.04 19.60 -8.91
N THR A 475 14.92 20.01 -8.31
CA THR A 475 14.77 21.36 -7.76
C THR A 475 15.45 21.49 -6.39
N HIS A 476 15.34 20.47 -5.54
CA HIS A 476 15.69 20.59 -4.12
C HIS A 476 16.85 19.70 -3.67
N LYS A 477 17.12 18.59 -4.38
CA LYS A 477 18.09 17.55 -3.98
C LYS A 477 18.74 16.87 -5.19
N PRO A 478 19.36 17.62 -6.13
CA PRO A 478 19.95 17.06 -7.34
C PRO A 478 21.03 16.00 -7.05
N GLU A 479 21.72 16.12 -5.92
CA GLU A 479 22.75 15.18 -5.48
C GLU A 479 22.22 13.75 -5.29
N ILE A 480 20.93 13.58 -5.00
CA ILE A 480 20.29 12.26 -4.92
C ILE A 480 20.24 11.61 -6.30
N ILE A 481 19.88 12.38 -7.34
CA ILE A 481 19.81 11.88 -8.72
C ILE A 481 21.22 11.52 -9.23
N GLU A 482 22.21 12.33 -8.89
CA GLU A 482 23.62 12.04 -9.23
C GLU A 482 24.09 10.73 -8.58
N GLY A 483 23.58 10.42 -7.39
CA GLY A 483 23.85 9.17 -6.66
C GLY A 483 23.11 7.94 -7.19
N TYR A 484 22.16 8.08 -8.11
CA TYR A 484 21.41 6.97 -8.68
C TYR A 484 22.23 6.21 -9.71
N LYS A 485 22.93 5.17 -9.26
CA LYS A 485 23.89 4.41 -10.09
C LYS A 485 23.29 3.95 -11.42
N TYR A 486 22.17 3.26 -11.38
CA TYR A 486 21.58 2.65 -12.57
C TYR A 486 20.87 3.67 -13.47
N TYR A 487 20.32 4.71 -12.87
CA TYR A 487 19.76 5.82 -13.65
C TYR A 487 20.87 6.60 -14.38
N GLN A 488 22.05 6.76 -13.80
CA GLN A 488 23.20 7.36 -14.50
C GLN A 488 23.67 6.48 -15.67
N GLU A 489 23.63 5.14 -15.55
CA GLU A 489 23.90 4.23 -16.65
C GLU A 489 22.84 4.35 -17.76
N PHE A 490 21.56 4.43 -17.39
CA PHE A 490 20.46 4.69 -18.32
C PHE A 490 20.63 6.01 -19.08
N LEU A 491 21.04 7.09 -18.41
CA LEU A 491 21.29 8.39 -19.05
C LEU A 491 22.40 8.31 -20.11
N LYS A 492 23.42 7.48 -19.90
CA LYS A 492 24.47 7.23 -20.91
C LYS A 492 23.91 6.49 -22.12
N LEU A 493 23.04 5.49 -21.91
CA LEU A 493 22.38 4.76 -22.98
C LEU A 493 21.44 5.63 -23.83
N SER A 494 20.78 6.61 -23.20
CA SER A 494 19.79 7.48 -23.85
C SER A 494 20.36 8.80 -24.39
N LYS A 495 21.68 9.00 -24.31
CA LYS A 495 22.33 10.28 -24.63
C LYS A 495 22.08 10.76 -26.05
N ASP A 496 22.07 9.82 -27.00
CA ASP A 496 21.95 10.11 -28.44
C ASP A 496 20.53 9.80 -28.96
N ASP A 497 19.56 9.52 -28.06
CA ASP A 497 18.17 9.28 -28.45
C ASP A 497 17.49 10.59 -28.84
N GLU A 498 16.76 10.59 -29.95
CA GLU A 498 15.88 11.70 -30.33
C GLU A 498 14.77 11.88 -29.29
N PRO A 499 14.29 13.11 -29.07
CA PRO A 499 13.14 13.35 -28.19
C PRO A 499 11.90 12.56 -28.66
N LEU A 500 11.08 12.09 -27.68
CA LEU A 500 9.86 11.37 -27.98
C LEU A 500 8.91 12.25 -28.80
N ASP A 501 8.54 11.80 -30.00
CA ASP A 501 7.50 12.42 -30.82
C ASP A 501 6.12 12.01 -30.29
N LEU A 502 5.45 12.95 -29.61
CA LEU A 502 4.10 12.77 -29.07
C LEU A 502 3.01 12.78 -30.13
N SER A 503 3.29 13.31 -31.34
CA SER A 503 2.31 13.42 -32.44
C SER A 503 2.00 12.05 -33.06
N SER A 504 2.94 11.12 -32.99
CA SER A 504 2.83 9.79 -33.63
C SER A 504 1.96 8.77 -32.85
N GLY A 505 1.52 9.12 -31.65
CA GLY A 505 0.73 8.21 -30.78
C GLY A 505 1.47 6.90 -30.47
N LEU A 506 1.56 6.50 -29.22
CA LEU A 506 2.06 5.16 -28.87
C LEU A 506 0.89 4.16 -28.96
N ASN A 507 0.81 3.42 -30.06
CA ASN A 507 -0.16 2.33 -30.28
C ASN A 507 -1.64 2.73 -30.00
N GLY A 508 -2.09 3.93 -30.46
CA GLY A 508 -3.47 4.37 -30.29
C GLY A 508 -3.87 4.81 -28.89
N LYS A 509 -2.95 4.79 -27.93
CA LYS A 509 -3.12 5.48 -26.66
C LYS A 509 -2.44 6.84 -26.74
N SER A 510 -3.22 7.92 -26.67
CA SER A 510 -2.68 9.22 -26.37
C SER A 510 -1.97 9.12 -25.01
N ILE A 511 -0.68 9.45 -24.97
CA ILE A 511 -0.05 9.82 -23.70
C ILE A 511 -0.76 11.11 -23.33
N SER A 512 -1.78 11.04 -22.49
CA SER A 512 -2.44 12.24 -22.01
C SER A 512 -1.43 12.97 -21.12
N VAL A 513 -0.75 13.94 -21.72
CA VAL A 513 -0.03 14.95 -20.96
C VAL A 513 -1.13 15.79 -20.32
N THR A 514 -1.65 15.33 -19.18
CA THR A 514 -2.45 16.18 -18.32
C THR A 514 -1.52 17.30 -17.86
N ASN A 515 -1.71 18.50 -18.41
CA ASN A 515 -1.10 19.71 -17.89
C ASN A 515 -1.69 19.96 -16.50
N PHE A 516 -1.04 19.39 -15.47
CA PHE A 516 -1.30 19.72 -14.08
C PHE A 516 -0.56 21.00 -13.69
#